data_4132285ec84577128e15222915af691b
#
_entry.id   4132285ec84577128e15222915af691b
#
_cell.length_a   1.000
_cell.length_b   1.000
_cell.length_c   1.000
_cell.angle_alpha   90.00
_cell.angle_beta   90.00
_cell.angle_gamma   90.00
#
_symmetry.space_group_name_H-M   'P 1'
#
loop_
_entity.id
_entity.type
_entity.pdbx_description
1 polymer ?
#
loop_
_entity_poly.entity_id
_entity_poly.type
_entity_poly.pdbx_seq_one_letter_code
_entity_poly.pdbx_strand_id
1 'polypeptide(L)'
;LDHSGTSDKFRELCEESAKLKKSGLCTNALNERRGMLMSLWYVMQVRAGAEENVRCQCLRLISSDILEHCFVPYYQQKKRFQGEWHIQETVLFPGYVFLVTSDLKQLTDSLRKATGMIRLLRTGEEIIPLSGEEVDLLLKLGREEQLVRMSTGVIENVYVKVFDGPLKGMEECIKKIDRYKRKAHIAIEMFGRSMDVEIGLEIISKIK
;
A
#
# COMPACT_ATOMS: atom_id res chain seq x y z
N LEU A 1 10.44 30.85 13.91
CA LEU A 1 9.56 29.86 14.50
C LEU A 1 9.79 28.52 13.79
N ASP A 2 10.56 27.66 14.44
CA ASP A 2 11.13 26.42 13.92
C ASP A 2 10.09 25.37 13.56
N HIS A 3 10.02 25.02 12.27
CA HIS A 3 9.27 23.88 11.76
C HIS A 3 10.13 22.62 11.54
N SER A 4 11.39 22.61 11.99
CA SER A 4 12.34 21.49 11.81
C SER A 4 12.18 20.33 12.81
N GLY A 5 11.61 20.57 13.98
CA GLY A 5 11.56 19.58 15.06
C GLY A 5 10.51 18.47 14.92
N THR A 6 9.51 18.62 14.05
CA THR A 6 8.46 17.61 13.86
C THR A 6 8.82 16.54 12.83
N SER A 7 9.65 16.87 11.86
CA SER A 7 10.09 15.95 10.81
C SER A 7 11.09 14.91 11.34
N ASP A 8 12.00 15.30 12.23
CA ASP A 8 13.03 14.41 12.77
C ASP A 8 12.48 13.41 13.78
N LYS A 9 11.56 13.85 14.64
CA LYS A 9 10.88 12.95 15.59
C LYS A 9 9.97 11.93 14.87
N PHE A 10 9.40 12.33 13.73
CA PHE A 10 8.62 11.47 12.87
C PHE A 10 9.48 10.41 12.18
N ARG A 11 10.70 10.79 11.80
CA ARG A 11 11.69 9.91 11.19
C ARG A 11 12.22 8.88 12.20
N GLU A 12 12.50 9.30 13.42
CA GLU A 12 12.93 8.40 14.53
C GLU A 12 11.86 7.37 14.88
N LEU A 13 10.58 7.76 14.98
CA LEU A 13 9.46 6.84 15.22
C LEU A 13 9.23 5.86 14.06
N CYS A 14 9.46 6.30 12.83
CA CYS A 14 9.43 5.41 11.67
C CYS A 14 10.64 4.45 11.65
N GLU A 15 11.82 4.88 12.09
CA GLU A 15 13.02 4.05 12.17
C GLU A 15 12.96 3.04 13.33
N GLU A 16 12.37 3.40 14.47
CA GLU A 16 12.07 2.45 15.55
C GLU A 16 11.01 1.43 15.14
N SER A 17 9.95 1.86 14.45
CA SER A 17 8.96 0.97 13.86
C SER A 17 9.59 0.03 12.82
N ALA A 18 10.56 0.50 12.04
CA ALA A 18 11.31 -0.31 11.08
C ALA A 18 12.29 -1.30 11.74
N LYS A 19 12.83 -0.98 12.91
CA LYS A 19 13.69 -1.90 13.70
C LYS A 19 12.90 -3.01 14.38
N LEU A 20 11.68 -2.72 14.83
CA LEU A 20 10.72 -3.73 15.34
C LEU A 20 10.21 -4.66 14.23
N LYS A 21 10.21 -4.21 12.97
CA LYS A 21 9.84 -5.02 11.79
C LYS A 21 10.87 -6.09 11.40
N LYS A 22 12.09 -6.07 11.93
CA LYS A 22 13.13 -7.07 11.60
C LYS A 22 12.99 -8.41 12.31
N SER A 23 12.05 -8.58 13.23
CA SER A 23 11.86 -9.82 14.01
C SER A 23 10.52 -10.52 13.82
N GLY A 24 9.65 -10.07 12.92
CA GLY A 24 8.31 -10.63 12.77
C GLY A 24 8.02 -11.15 11.38
N LEU A 25 8.32 -12.41 11.14
CA LEU A 25 7.86 -13.22 10.03
C LEU A 25 6.34 -13.08 9.81
N CYS A 26 5.95 -12.58 8.63
CA CYS A 26 4.65 -12.93 8.06
C CYS A 26 4.71 -14.39 7.61
N THR A 27 4.53 -15.32 8.53
CA THR A 27 4.41 -16.73 8.20
C THR A 27 2.98 -17.18 8.40
N ASN A 28 2.21 -17.22 7.30
CA ASN A 28 0.96 -17.98 7.23
C ASN A 28 1.16 -19.48 7.51
N ALA A 29 2.38 -19.95 7.72
CA ALA A 29 2.70 -21.38 7.85
C ALA A 29 2.88 -21.87 9.30
N LEU A 30 2.87 -21.02 10.31
CA LEU A 30 3.12 -21.41 11.70
C LEU A 30 1.92 -21.29 12.65
N ASN A 31 0.77 -20.82 12.20
CA ASN A 31 -0.41 -20.61 13.06
C ASN A 31 -1.39 -21.78 13.16
N GLU A 32 -1.11 -22.91 12.50
CA GLU A 32 -2.03 -24.08 12.56
C GLU A 32 -2.01 -24.85 13.89
N ARG A 33 -1.20 -24.50 14.88
CA ARG A 33 -1.05 -25.28 16.11
C ARG A 33 -1.51 -24.64 17.42
N ARG A 34 -2.05 -23.43 17.40
CA ARG A 34 -2.65 -22.82 18.60
C ARG A 34 -3.88 -22.07 18.17
N GLY A 35 -5.07 -22.42 18.52
CA GLY A 35 -6.35 -21.76 18.22
C GLY A 35 -6.34 -20.22 18.25
N MET A 36 -5.40 -19.61 17.56
CA MET A 36 -5.22 -18.18 17.40
C MET A 36 -6.18 -17.70 16.33
N LEU A 37 -6.99 -16.72 16.67
CA LEU A 37 -7.77 -15.97 15.71
C LEU A 37 -6.83 -15.51 14.58
N MET A 38 -7.18 -15.85 13.34
CA MET A 38 -6.40 -15.44 12.17
C MET A 38 -6.61 -13.95 11.96
N SER A 39 -5.50 -13.21 11.85
CA SER A 39 -5.53 -11.80 11.54
C SER A 39 -6.00 -11.57 10.10
N LEU A 40 -7.03 -10.77 9.93
CA LEU A 40 -7.62 -10.44 8.64
C LEU A 40 -7.30 -8.99 8.25
N TRP A 41 -7.21 -8.76 6.95
CA TRP A 41 -6.94 -7.43 6.39
C TRP A 41 -8.26 -6.75 6.05
N TYR A 42 -8.43 -5.55 6.57
CA TYR A 42 -9.60 -4.70 6.30
C TYR A 42 -9.16 -3.40 5.67
N VAL A 43 -10.10 -2.75 5.01
CA VAL A 43 -9.84 -1.48 4.35
C VAL A 43 -10.78 -0.41 4.88
N MET A 44 -10.20 0.73 5.13
CA MET A 44 -10.88 1.91 5.61
C MET A 44 -10.83 2.99 4.55
N GLN A 45 -12.00 3.51 4.18
CA GLN A 45 -12.11 4.64 3.27
C GLN A 45 -12.03 5.93 4.07
N VAL A 46 -11.17 6.83 3.63
CA VAL A 46 -10.92 8.15 4.22
C VAL A 46 -10.96 9.22 3.14
N ARG A 47 -10.91 10.49 3.54
CA ARG A 47 -10.73 11.57 2.57
C ARG A 47 -9.36 11.46 1.91
N ALA A 48 -9.30 11.53 0.58
CA ALA A 48 -8.03 11.53 -0.15
C ALA A 48 -7.12 12.68 0.30
N GLY A 49 -5.86 12.35 0.57
CA GLY A 49 -4.87 13.24 1.16
C GLY A 49 -4.84 13.27 2.70
N ALA A 50 -5.76 12.55 3.36
CA ALA A 50 -5.78 12.41 4.82
C ALA A 50 -5.28 11.04 5.31
N GLU A 51 -4.86 10.16 4.41
CA GLU A 51 -4.54 8.76 4.69
C GLU A 51 -3.51 8.63 5.82
N GLU A 52 -2.41 9.36 5.71
CA GLU A 52 -1.31 9.29 6.67
C GLU A 52 -1.69 9.88 8.03
N ASN A 53 -2.47 10.96 8.04
CA ASN A 53 -2.98 11.54 9.27
C ASN A 53 -3.91 10.55 10.01
N VAL A 54 -4.81 9.89 9.26
CA VAL A 54 -5.71 8.89 9.83
C VAL A 54 -4.94 7.67 10.31
N ARG A 55 -3.95 7.19 9.53
CA ARG A 55 -3.04 6.10 9.96
C ARG A 55 -2.37 6.43 11.30
N CYS A 56 -1.80 7.62 11.43
CA CYS A 56 -1.17 8.07 12.68
C CYS A 56 -2.16 8.17 13.84
N GLN A 57 -3.39 8.58 13.58
CA GLN A 57 -4.45 8.59 14.61
C GLN A 57 -4.79 7.18 15.07
N CYS A 58 -4.98 6.23 14.15
CA CYS A 58 -5.28 4.84 14.48
C CYS A 58 -4.17 4.22 15.35
N LEU A 59 -2.90 4.39 14.96
CA LEU A 59 -1.75 3.87 15.71
C LEU A 59 -1.60 4.48 17.11
N ARG A 60 -2.13 5.67 17.33
CA ARG A 60 -2.10 6.36 18.62
C ARG A 60 -3.26 5.99 19.53
N LEU A 61 -4.46 5.77 18.94
CA LEU A 61 -5.71 5.57 19.68
C LEU A 61 -6.04 4.11 19.94
N ILE A 62 -5.51 3.20 19.14
CA ILE A 62 -5.84 1.79 19.16
C ILE A 62 -4.61 0.99 19.63
N SER A 63 -4.82 0.14 20.64
CA SER A 63 -3.77 -0.74 21.16
C SER A 63 -3.27 -1.71 20.08
N SER A 64 -1.99 -2.04 20.11
CA SER A 64 -1.36 -3.04 19.23
C SER A 64 -1.97 -4.45 19.37
N ASP A 65 -2.61 -4.76 20.48
CA ASP A 65 -3.33 -6.01 20.69
C ASP A 65 -4.60 -6.11 19.83
N ILE A 66 -5.17 -4.94 19.46
CA ILE A 66 -6.37 -4.85 18.62
C ILE A 66 -5.98 -4.59 17.16
N LEU A 67 -5.07 -3.66 16.93
CA LEU A 67 -4.62 -3.23 15.60
C LEU A 67 -3.16 -3.66 15.41
N GLU A 68 -2.96 -4.81 14.81
CA GLU A 68 -1.62 -5.38 14.58
C GLU A 68 -0.81 -4.55 13.59
N HIS A 69 -1.45 -4.14 12.47
CA HIS A 69 -0.84 -3.26 11.48
C HIS A 69 -1.85 -2.24 10.97
N CYS A 70 -1.34 -1.04 10.69
CA CYS A 70 -2.07 0.02 10.00
C CYS A 70 -1.12 0.68 9.01
N PHE A 71 -1.44 0.64 7.71
CA PHE A 71 -0.54 1.13 6.69
C PHE A 71 -1.27 1.75 5.50
N VAL A 72 -0.52 2.55 4.74
CA VAL A 72 -0.91 3.13 3.46
C VAL A 72 0.11 2.64 2.43
N PRO A 73 -0.30 1.92 1.38
CA PRO A 73 0.63 1.50 0.34
C PRO A 73 1.07 2.69 -0.51
N TYR A 74 2.35 2.72 -0.84
CA TYR A 74 2.95 3.74 -1.71
C TYR A 74 3.52 3.10 -2.97
N TYR A 75 3.70 3.91 -4.02
CA TYR A 75 4.48 3.54 -5.19
C TYR A 75 5.53 4.61 -5.51
N GLN A 76 6.66 4.17 -6.04
CA GLN A 76 7.71 5.04 -6.52
C GLN A 76 7.39 5.52 -7.93
N GLN A 77 7.61 6.81 -8.16
CA GLN A 77 7.57 7.43 -9.48
C GLN A 77 8.78 8.35 -9.65
N LYS A 78 9.21 8.52 -10.90
CA LYS A 78 10.20 9.54 -11.23
C LYS A 78 9.50 10.84 -11.62
N LYS A 79 9.87 11.94 -10.98
CA LYS A 79 9.48 13.30 -11.37
C LYS A 79 10.69 14.13 -11.74
N ARG A 80 10.54 14.94 -12.79
CA ARG A 80 11.58 15.85 -13.21
C ARG A 80 11.43 17.17 -12.46
N PHE A 81 12.50 17.57 -11.78
CA PHE A 81 12.58 18.85 -11.07
C PHE A 81 13.95 19.47 -11.35
N GLN A 82 13.97 20.75 -11.74
CA GLN A 82 15.20 21.50 -12.10
C GLN A 82 16.11 20.77 -13.12
N GLY A 83 15.51 20.03 -14.07
CA GLY A 83 16.25 19.29 -15.08
C GLY A 83 16.63 17.85 -14.70
N GLU A 84 16.61 17.50 -13.43
CA GLU A 84 16.99 16.18 -12.91
C GLU A 84 15.79 15.32 -12.57
N TRP A 85 16.00 13.99 -12.57
CA TRP A 85 14.98 13.02 -12.22
C TRP A 85 15.12 12.60 -10.77
N HIS A 86 14.04 12.81 -9.98
CA HIS A 86 13.97 12.43 -8.57
C HIS A 86 12.94 11.33 -8.38
N ILE A 87 13.25 10.36 -7.52
CA ILE A 87 12.29 9.36 -7.06
C ILE A 87 11.41 10.01 -6.00
N GLN A 88 10.11 9.93 -6.20
CA GLN A 88 9.09 10.39 -5.26
C GLN A 88 8.14 9.24 -4.95
N GLU A 89 7.74 9.12 -3.70
CA GLU A 89 6.72 8.17 -3.26
C GLU A 89 5.35 8.86 -3.28
N THR A 90 4.35 8.13 -3.76
CA THR A 90 2.99 8.60 -3.90
C THR A 90 2.05 7.49 -3.43
N VAL A 91 0.94 7.85 -2.80
CA VAL A 91 -0.07 6.89 -2.33
C VAL A 91 -0.58 6.06 -3.50
N LEU A 92 -0.56 4.73 -3.36
CA LEU A 92 -1.00 3.80 -4.40
C LEU A 92 -2.53 3.79 -4.55
N PHE A 93 -3.25 3.82 -3.42
CA PHE A 93 -4.71 3.86 -3.38
C PHE A 93 -5.18 5.11 -2.62
N PRO A 94 -5.34 6.26 -3.32
CA PRO A 94 -5.80 7.48 -2.66
C PRO A 94 -7.18 7.31 -2.02
N GLY A 95 -7.29 7.71 -0.75
CA GLY A 95 -8.52 7.58 0.04
C GLY A 95 -8.68 6.24 0.75
N TYR A 96 -7.64 5.39 0.79
CA TYR A 96 -7.70 4.08 1.45
C TYR A 96 -6.56 3.89 2.45
N VAL A 97 -6.91 3.34 3.63
CA VAL A 97 -5.97 2.93 4.68
C VAL A 97 -6.24 1.47 5.00
N PHE A 98 -5.19 0.68 5.14
CA PHE A 98 -5.25 -0.76 5.37
C PHE A 98 -5.02 -1.06 6.85
N LEU A 99 -5.80 -1.99 7.38
CA LEU A 99 -5.83 -2.38 8.77
C LEU A 99 -5.72 -3.89 8.89
N VAL A 100 -4.91 -4.39 9.81
CA VAL A 100 -4.78 -5.81 10.12
C VAL A 100 -5.19 -6.04 11.56
N THR A 101 -6.17 -6.90 11.77
CA THR A 101 -6.71 -7.20 13.10
C THR A 101 -7.23 -8.64 13.18
N SER A 102 -7.15 -9.21 14.36
CA SER A 102 -7.82 -10.46 14.73
C SER A 102 -9.19 -10.22 15.41
N ASP A 103 -9.47 -8.98 15.84
CA ASP A 103 -10.75 -8.62 16.51
C ASP A 103 -11.40 -7.39 15.84
N LEU A 104 -12.22 -7.66 14.83
CA LEU A 104 -12.97 -6.64 14.10
C LEU A 104 -13.91 -5.83 14.99
N LYS A 105 -14.50 -6.46 16.02
CA LYS A 105 -15.47 -5.81 16.90
C LYS A 105 -14.78 -4.73 17.74
N GLN A 106 -13.69 -5.09 18.41
CA GLN A 106 -12.91 -4.14 19.21
C GLN A 106 -12.29 -3.05 18.33
N LEU A 107 -11.83 -3.39 17.12
CA LEU A 107 -11.35 -2.42 16.15
C LEU A 107 -12.44 -1.41 15.78
N THR A 108 -13.65 -1.88 15.45
CA THR A 108 -14.77 -1.01 15.07
C THR A 108 -15.17 -0.07 16.20
N ASP A 109 -15.22 -0.55 17.44
CA ASP A 109 -15.54 0.27 18.62
C ASP A 109 -14.44 1.32 18.89
N SER A 110 -13.20 0.98 18.67
CA SER A 110 -12.06 1.89 18.82
C SER A 110 -12.04 2.98 17.74
N LEU A 111 -12.35 2.63 16.49
CA LEU A 111 -12.41 3.56 15.37
C LEU A 111 -13.50 4.63 15.54
N ARG A 112 -14.56 4.38 16.30
CA ARG A 112 -15.60 5.39 16.62
C ARG A 112 -15.04 6.60 17.37
N LYS A 113 -13.90 6.46 18.04
CA LYS A 113 -13.20 7.53 18.77
C LYS A 113 -12.31 8.37 17.86
N ALA A 114 -11.99 7.90 16.68
CA ALA A 114 -11.17 8.61 15.71
C ALA A 114 -11.99 9.71 15.03
N THR A 115 -11.39 10.89 14.87
CA THR A 115 -12.02 12.02 14.20
C THR A 115 -11.74 11.96 12.70
N GLY A 116 -12.80 12.13 11.92
CA GLY A 116 -12.72 12.15 10.45
C GLY A 116 -13.84 11.36 9.81
N MET A 117 -14.02 11.51 8.49
CA MET A 117 -14.93 10.64 7.73
C MET A 117 -14.22 9.30 7.48
N ILE A 118 -14.35 8.39 8.43
CA ILE A 118 -13.77 7.06 8.40
C ILE A 118 -14.89 6.05 8.18
N ARG A 119 -14.78 5.27 7.11
CA ARG A 119 -15.73 4.19 6.83
C ARG A 119 -14.95 2.92 6.51
N LEU A 120 -15.16 1.87 7.31
CA LEU A 120 -14.70 0.54 6.90
C LEU A 120 -15.44 0.12 5.64
N LEU A 121 -14.71 -0.51 4.73
CA LEU A 121 -15.27 -1.01 3.48
C LEU A 121 -16.31 -2.09 3.80
N ARG A 122 -17.47 -2.00 3.14
CA ARG A 122 -18.62 -2.89 3.37
C ARG A 122 -19.19 -3.39 2.06
N THR A 123 -19.76 -4.56 2.11
CA THR A 123 -20.70 -5.04 1.08
C THR A 123 -22.07 -5.20 1.73
N GLY A 124 -23.00 -4.32 1.36
CA GLY A 124 -24.25 -4.19 2.12
C GLY A 124 -24.03 -3.69 3.54
N GLU A 125 -24.47 -4.45 4.53
CA GLU A 125 -24.27 -4.12 5.95
C GLU A 125 -23.03 -4.76 6.58
N GLU A 126 -22.40 -5.72 5.90
CA GLU A 126 -21.26 -6.49 6.42
C GLU A 126 -19.91 -5.84 6.08
N ILE A 127 -19.02 -5.78 7.07
CA ILE A 127 -17.62 -5.39 6.89
C ILE A 127 -16.89 -6.63 6.40
N ILE A 128 -16.34 -6.54 5.18
CA ILE A 128 -15.68 -7.67 4.53
C ILE A 128 -14.16 -7.49 4.59
N PRO A 129 -13.40 -8.52 4.99
CA PRO A 129 -11.96 -8.52 4.86
C PRO A 129 -11.55 -8.61 3.38
N LEU A 130 -10.33 -8.22 3.07
CA LEU A 130 -9.71 -8.51 1.79
C LEU A 130 -9.65 -10.02 1.55
N SER A 131 -9.87 -10.41 0.30
CA SER A 131 -9.64 -11.80 -0.12
C SER A 131 -8.17 -12.17 -0.06
N GLY A 132 -7.86 -13.46 -0.01
CA GLY A 132 -6.48 -13.93 -0.08
C GLY A 132 -5.76 -13.45 -1.33
N GLU A 133 -6.44 -13.42 -2.47
CA GLU A 133 -5.90 -12.95 -3.76
C GLU A 133 -5.55 -11.46 -3.72
N GLU A 134 -6.36 -10.63 -3.08
CA GLU A 134 -6.10 -9.20 -2.90
C GLU A 134 -4.91 -8.96 -1.97
N VAL A 135 -4.79 -9.73 -0.90
CA VAL A 135 -3.64 -9.68 0.02
C VAL A 135 -2.36 -10.12 -0.70
N ASP A 136 -2.39 -11.23 -1.43
CA ASP A 136 -1.25 -11.73 -2.21
C ASP A 136 -0.80 -10.72 -3.28
N LEU A 137 -1.75 -10.03 -3.93
CA LEU A 137 -1.45 -8.97 -4.87
C LEU A 137 -0.73 -7.79 -4.20
N LEU A 138 -1.19 -7.34 -3.03
CA LEU A 138 -0.54 -6.27 -2.26
C LEU A 138 0.87 -6.67 -1.83
N LEU A 139 1.05 -7.90 -1.35
CA LEU A 139 2.37 -8.43 -0.96
C LEU A 139 3.29 -8.60 -2.17
N LYS A 140 2.77 -9.03 -3.32
CA LYS A 140 3.53 -9.12 -4.56
C LYS A 140 4.02 -7.76 -5.05
N LEU A 141 3.16 -6.73 -4.99
CA LEU A 141 3.46 -5.38 -5.45
C LEU A 141 4.38 -4.63 -4.48
N GLY A 142 4.02 -4.57 -3.20
CA GLY A 142 4.65 -3.69 -2.20
C GLY A 142 5.60 -4.40 -1.23
N ARG A 143 5.60 -5.73 -1.22
CA ARG A 143 6.32 -6.57 -0.25
C ARG A 143 5.99 -6.16 1.20
N GLU A 144 6.86 -6.47 2.14
CA GLU A 144 6.70 -6.10 3.56
C GLU A 144 6.77 -4.58 3.78
N GLU A 145 7.48 -3.87 2.91
CA GLU A 145 7.67 -2.41 3.00
C GLU A 145 6.43 -1.63 2.58
N GLN A 146 5.42 -2.29 1.97
CA GLN A 146 4.22 -1.68 1.39
C GLN A 146 4.54 -0.57 0.38
N LEU A 147 5.70 -0.71 -0.30
CA LEU A 147 6.23 0.23 -1.27
C LEU A 147 6.45 -0.45 -2.61
N VAL A 148 5.64 -0.10 -3.59
CA VAL A 148 5.77 -0.55 -4.98
C VAL A 148 6.92 0.19 -5.64
N ARG A 149 8.05 -0.48 -5.82
CA ARG A 149 9.26 0.11 -6.40
C ARG A 149 9.07 0.34 -7.90
N MET A 150 9.96 1.16 -8.49
CA MET A 150 10.00 1.36 -9.94
C MET A 150 10.24 0.02 -10.64
N SER A 151 9.51 -0.18 -11.75
CA SER A 151 9.79 -1.27 -12.68
C SER A 151 10.56 -0.76 -13.89
N THR A 152 11.29 -1.66 -14.54
CA THR A 152 12.07 -1.35 -15.74
C THR A 152 11.75 -2.36 -16.84
N GLY A 153 11.56 -1.86 -18.06
CA GLY A 153 11.19 -2.70 -19.19
C GLY A 153 11.58 -2.12 -20.53
N VAL A 154 11.24 -2.86 -21.56
CA VAL A 154 11.41 -2.48 -22.97
C VAL A 154 10.10 -2.64 -23.72
N ILE A 155 9.95 -1.95 -24.84
CA ILE A 155 8.85 -2.19 -25.77
C ILE A 155 9.44 -2.93 -26.98
N GLU A 156 8.98 -4.16 -27.20
CA GLU A 156 9.31 -4.96 -28.37
C GLU A 156 8.10 -4.96 -29.30
N ASN A 157 8.21 -4.31 -30.46
CA ASN A 157 7.10 -4.06 -31.38
C ASN A 157 5.93 -3.33 -30.71
N VAL A 158 4.90 -4.07 -30.30
CA VAL A 158 3.70 -3.57 -29.60
C VAL A 158 3.59 -4.08 -28.18
N TYR A 159 4.45 -5.01 -27.76
CA TYR A 159 4.40 -5.63 -26.45
C TYR A 159 5.38 -4.98 -25.49
N VAL A 160 4.98 -4.93 -24.25
CA VAL A 160 5.84 -4.49 -23.14
C VAL A 160 6.42 -5.72 -22.48
N LYS A 161 7.72 -5.71 -22.25
CA LYS A 161 8.42 -6.75 -21.50
C LYS A 161 9.12 -6.11 -20.31
N VAL A 162 8.67 -6.45 -19.13
CA VAL A 162 9.26 -6.00 -17.88
C VAL A 162 10.28 -7.01 -17.40
N PHE A 163 11.52 -6.60 -17.21
CA PHE A 163 12.58 -7.50 -16.76
C PHE A 163 12.95 -7.29 -15.29
N ASP A 164 12.61 -6.14 -14.70
CA ASP A 164 12.86 -5.85 -13.30
C ASP A 164 11.71 -5.06 -12.66
N GLY A 165 11.52 -5.29 -11.36
CA GLY A 165 10.50 -4.62 -10.56
C GLY A 165 9.18 -5.38 -10.42
N PRO A 166 8.22 -4.81 -9.65
CA PRO A 166 6.98 -5.48 -9.27
C PRO A 166 6.04 -5.80 -10.44
N LEU A 167 6.15 -5.11 -11.57
CA LEU A 167 5.32 -5.39 -12.76
C LEU A 167 5.82 -6.58 -13.58
N LYS A 168 6.94 -7.19 -13.24
CA LYS A 168 7.45 -8.39 -13.93
C LYS A 168 6.49 -9.56 -13.74
N GLY A 169 6.01 -10.12 -14.88
CA GLY A 169 4.98 -11.16 -14.91
C GLY A 169 3.56 -10.63 -14.62
N MET A 170 3.36 -9.33 -14.76
CA MET A 170 2.06 -8.66 -14.70
C MET A 170 1.82 -7.74 -15.90
N GLU A 171 2.53 -8.00 -17.01
CA GLU A 171 2.47 -7.16 -18.20
C GLU A 171 1.06 -7.09 -18.79
N GLU A 172 0.27 -8.14 -18.64
CA GLU A 172 -1.13 -8.20 -19.09
C GLU A 172 -2.05 -7.21 -18.38
N CYS A 173 -1.70 -6.83 -17.13
CA CYS A 173 -2.45 -5.83 -16.39
C CYS A 173 -2.21 -4.40 -16.89
N ILE A 174 -1.18 -4.18 -17.74
CA ILE A 174 -0.80 -2.85 -18.21
C ILE A 174 -1.76 -2.40 -19.31
N LYS A 175 -2.60 -1.41 -18.99
CA LYS A 175 -3.52 -0.78 -19.95
C LYS A 175 -2.86 0.30 -20.80
N LYS A 176 -1.98 1.09 -20.17
CA LYS A 176 -1.38 2.25 -20.81
C LYS A 176 -0.01 2.57 -20.20
N ILE A 177 0.92 3.03 -21.04
CA ILE A 177 2.24 3.50 -20.59
C ILE A 177 2.40 4.96 -20.95
N ASP A 178 2.73 5.76 -19.96
CA ASP A 178 3.19 7.15 -20.14
C ASP A 178 4.72 7.18 -20.02
N ARG A 179 5.38 7.13 -21.17
CA ARG A 179 6.86 7.13 -21.24
C ARG A 179 7.49 8.44 -20.75
N TYR A 180 6.79 9.56 -20.95
CA TYR A 180 7.29 10.87 -20.52
C TYR A 180 7.26 10.99 -18.99
N LYS A 181 6.19 10.50 -18.38
CA LYS A 181 6.04 10.49 -16.92
C LYS A 181 6.66 9.26 -16.26
N ARG A 182 7.16 8.30 -17.07
CA ARG A 182 7.73 7.02 -16.61
C ARG A 182 6.78 6.25 -15.69
N LYS A 183 5.53 6.12 -16.15
CA LYS A 183 4.43 5.45 -15.44
C LYS A 183 3.71 4.46 -16.32
N ALA A 184 3.19 3.41 -15.69
CA ALA A 184 2.17 2.53 -16.24
C ALA A 184 0.84 2.75 -15.52
N HIS A 185 -0.25 2.67 -16.26
CA HIS A 185 -1.60 2.50 -15.72
C HIS A 185 -1.94 1.03 -15.81
N ILE A 186 -2.21 0.39 -14.70
CA ILE A 186 -2.57 -1.02 -14.63
C ILE A 186 -3.99 -1.18 -14.12
N ALA A 187 -4.68 -2.23 -14.59
CA ALA A 187 -5.94 -2.66 -14.03
C ALA A 187 -5.70 -3.81 -13.07
N ILE A 188 -6.20 -3.69 -11.88
CA ILE A 188 -6.15 -4.73 -10.85
C ILE A 188 -7.52 -4.91 -10.21
N GLU A 189 -7.82 -6.14 -9.82
CA GLU A 189 -9.04 -6.41 -9.05
C GLU A 189 -8.77 -6.16 -7.56
N MET A 190 -9.46 -5.17 -7.00
CA MET A 190 -9.34 -4.78 -5.59
C MET A 190 -10.68 -4.27 -5.08
N PHE A 191 -11.02 -4.63 -3.85
CA PHE A 191 -12.25 -4.21 -3.19
C PHE A 191 -13.52 -4.68 -3.95
N GLY A 192 -13.43 -5.88 -4.56
CA GLY A 192 -14.51 -6.46 -5.35
C GLY A 192 -14.81 -5.73 -6.66
N ARG A 193 -13.88 -4.94 -7.18
CA ARG A 193 -14.01 -4.20 -8.45
C ARG A 193 -12.67 -4.02 -9.16
N SER A 194 -12.74 -3.79 -10.46
CA SER A 194 -11.55 -3.40 -11.22
C SER A 194 -11.16 -1.96 -10.89
N MET A 195 -9.91 -1.77 -10.52
CA MET A 195 -9.32 -0.48 -10.20
C MET A 195 -8.16 -0.16 -11.13
N ASP A 196 -8.15 1.08 -11.63
CA ASP A 196 -7.02 1.61 -12.39
C ASP A 196 -6.06 2.29 -11.41
N VAL A 197 -4.82 1.79 -11.34
CA VAL A 197 -3.76 2.37 -10.50
C VAL A 197 -2.55 2.76 -11.33
N GLU A 198 -1.83 3.76 -10.85
CA GLU A 198 -0.56 4.20 -11.44
C GLU A 198 0.60 3.53 -10.73
N ILE A 199 1.58 3.04 -11.49
CA ILE A 199 2.83 2.46 -10.97
C ILE A 199 3.99 2.99 -11.80
N GLY A 200 5.15 3.18 -11.18
CA GLY A 200 6.36 3.61 -11.87
C GLY A 200 6.88 2.53 -12.83
N LEU A 201 7.04 2.89 -14.09
CA LEU A 201 7.62 2.05 -15.15
C LEU A 201 8.53 2.87 -16.05
N GLU A 202 9.79 2.51 -16.08
CA GLU A 202 10.77 3.10 -16.98
C GLU A 202 11.00 2.22 -18.20
N ILE A 203 10.71 2.75 -19.38
CA ILE A 203 11.03 2.09 -20.65
C ILE A 203 12.38 2.58 -21.14
N ILE A 204 13.37 1.70 -21.10
CA ILE A 204 14.76 2.07 -21.47
C ILE A 204 15.03 1.99 -22.98
N SER A 205 14.30 1.15 -23.71
CA SER A 205 14.45 1.05 -25.17
C SER A 205 13.14 0.64 -25.85
N LYS A 206 13.04 0.95 -27.14
CA LYS A 206 12.02 0.44 -28.04
C LYS A 206 12.70 -0.28 -29.18
N ILE A 207 12.47 -1.58 -29.24
CA ILE A 207 13.00 -2.47 -30.29
C ILE A 207 11.87 -2.62 -31.33
N LYS A 208 12.21 -2.38 -32.60
CA LYS A 208 11.29 -2.58 -33.75
C LYS A 208 11.43 -4.00 -34.26
#